data_c9d2f61562108ffb3c43595c35d21d1e
#
_entry.id   c9d2f61562108ffb3c43595c35d21d1e
#
_cell.length_a   1.000
_cell.length_b   1.000
_cell.length_c   1.000
_cell.angle_alpha   90.00
_cell.angle_beta   90.00
_cell.angle_gamma   90.00
#
_symmetry.space_group_name_H-M   'P 1'
#
loop_
_entity.id
_entity.type
_entity.pdbx_description
1 polymer ?
#
loop_
_entity_poly.entity_id
_entity_poly.type
_entity_poly.pdbx_seq_one_letter_code
_entity_poly.pdbx_strand_id
1 'polypeptide(L)'
;MRILIASPLGDVIAAPLNAKFADATITVARDRAEFKRAIDAQVRFDVVAADLIFNRADLEWTFDGLDVIDGLRKANRTAPVLLATQGHSMEEDHLAEARLRNDVAGVVAKADGFQALATAMQTVALGQPMRAPVTGSSRPSLFTQFQGRKGITAARMAGAIASGNAADNATLAAVTKVSINTANKVATNYIGPLMRARNEHDERLPLTQPSVYRWCGLHARYIVSWCRRHDHSDVLEPHLD
;
A
#
# COMPACT_ATOMS: atom_id res chain seq x y z
N MET A 1 13.19 19.34 15.97
CA MET A 1 12.22 18.36 15.41
C MET A 1 12.96 17.41 14.49
N ARG A 2 12.74 16.09 14.57
CA ARG A 2 13.36 15.06 13.72
C ARG A 2 12.34 14.55 12.72
N ILE A 3 12.60 14.75 11.45
CA ILE A 3 11.70 14.45 10.34
C ILE A 3 12.30 13.37 9.47
N LEU A 4 11.53 12.35 9.13
CA LEU A 4 11.87 11.41 8.07
C LEU A 4 10.93 11.66 6.87
N ILE A 5 11.53 11.82 5.69
CA ILE A 5 10.79 11.92 4.43
C ILE A 5 11.08 10.65 3.63
N ALA A 6 10.07 9.79 3.49
CA ALA A 6 10.15 8.57 2.69
C ALA A 6 9.49 8.81 1.32
N SER A 7 10.27 9.25 0.36
CA SER A 7 9.80 9.60 -0.99
C SER A 7 10.93 9.56 -2.00
N PRO A 8 10.74 9.04 -3.22
CA PRO A 8 11.71 9.12 -4.30
C PRO A 8 12.13 10.56 -4.65
N LEU A 9 11.22 11.52 -4.41
CA LEU A 9 11.44 12.96 -4.62
C LEU A 9 11.65 13.73 -3.32
N GLY A 10 12.05 13.05 -2.24
CA GLY A 10 12.17 13.65 -0.91
C GLY A 10 13.10 14.86 -0.84
N ASP A 11 14.15 14.91 -1.65
CA ASP A 11 15.08 16.05 -1.69
C ASP A 11 14.40 17.36 -2.14
N VAL A 12 13.45 17.26 -3.06
CA VAL A 12 12.70 18.44 -3.55
C VAL A 12 11.89 19.07 -2.40
N ILE A 13 11.42 18.27 -1.48
CA ILE A 13 10.61 18.70 -0.34
C ILE A 13 11.52 19.10 0.83
N ALA A 14 12.67 18.47 0.99
CA ALA A 14 13.58 18.69 2.11
C ALA A 14 14.10 20.13 2.16
N ALA A 15 14.45 20.73 1.02
CA ALA A 15 14.97 22.10 0.96
C ALA A 15 13.99 23.14 1.52
N PRO A 16 12.74 23.23 1.07
CA PRO A 16 11.77 24.17 1.64
C PRO A 16 11.36 23.82 3.09
N LEU A 17 11.41 22.55 3.50
CA LEU A 17 11.16 22.18 4.89
C LEU A 17 12.30 22.64 5.82
N ASN A 18 13.56 22.57 5.40
CA ASN A 18 14.70 23.11 6.16
C ASN A 18 14.56 24.63 6.35
N ALA A 19 14.09 25.35 5.33
CA ALA A 19 13.84 26.79 5.45
C ALA A 19 12.69 27.11 6.42
N LYS A 20 11.67 26.28 6.47
CA LYS A 20 10.51 26.46 7.36
C LYS A 20 10.77 26.01 8.80
N PHE A 21 11.53 24.96 9.00
CA PHE A 21 11.85 24.34 10.29
C PHE A 21 13.34 24.41 10.55
N ALA A 22 13.87 25.60 10.82
CA ALA A 22 15.32 25.87 10.93
C ALA A 22 16.04 24.95 11.92
N ASP A 23 15.36 24.53 13.01
CA ASP A 23 15.93 23.64 14.04
C ASP A 23 15.57 22.15 13.81
N ALA A 24 15.08 21.79 12.63
CA ALA A 24 14.74 20.41 12.34
C ALA A 24 15.92 19.65 11.74
N THR A 25 16.05 18.39 12.14
CA THR A 25 16.92 17.43 11.44
C THR A 25 16.05 16.65 10.45
N ILE A 26 16.31 16.82 9.16
CA ILE A 26 15.57 16.15 8.10
C ILE A 26 16.40 15.02 7.53
N THR A 27 15.85 13.81 7.54
CA THR A 27 16.42 12.63 6.90
C THR A 27 15.54 12.27 5.70
N VAL A 28 16.16 12.06 4.54
CA VAL A 28 15.47 11.62 3.32
C VAL A 28 15.78 10.15 3.07
N ALA A 29 14.75 9.38 2.75
CA ALA A 29 14.83 7.99 2.33
C ALA A 29 14.11 7.83 0.99
N ARG A 30 14.85 7.61 -0.09
CA ARG A 30 14.31 7.55 -1.46
C ARG A 30 13.87 6.16 -1.87
N ASP A 31 14.29 5.15 -1.09
CA ASP A 31 14.02 3.75 -1.33
C ASP A 31 14.01 2.94 -0.02
N ARG A 32 13.74 1.64 -0.14
CA ARG A 32 13.72 0.70 0.99
C ARG A 32 15.06 0.63 1.74
N ALA A 33 16.18 0.68 1.03
CA ALA A 33 17.51 0.54 1.64
C ALA A 33 17.88 1.80 2.44
N GLU A 34 17.59 2.99 1.90
CA GLU A 34 17.77 4.26 2.60
C GLU A 34 16.83 4.37 3.81
N PHE A 35 15.57 3.94 3.65
CA PHE A 35 14.62 3.88 4.75
C PHE A 35 15.14 2.98 5.89
N LYS A 36 15.60 1.78 5.55
CA LYS A 36 16.17 0.87 6.55
C LYS A 36 17.36 1.50 7.27
N ARG A 37 18.30 2.11 6.54
CA ARG A 37 19.44 2.81 7.17
C ARG A 37 18.99 3.95 8.09
N ALA A 38 17.96 4.71 7.69
CA ALA A 38 17.45 5.81 8.48
C ALA A 38 16.86 5.34 9.82
N ILE A 39 16.05 4.28 9.81
CA ILE A 39 15.42 3.75 11.03
C ILE A 39 16.40 2.95 11.91
N ASP A 40 17.47 2.40 11.34
CA ASP A 40 18.55 1.75 12.10
C ASP A 40 19.42 2.82 12.79
N ALA A 41 19.70 3.94 12.12
CA ALA A 41 20.53 5.03 12.65
C ALA A 41 19.82 5.92 13.68
N GLN A 42 18.50 6.09 13.57
CA GLN A 42 17.71 6.94 14.45
C GLN A 42 16.62 6.17 15.19
N VAL A 43 16.64 6.28 16.51
CA VAL A 43 15.67 5.59 17.38
C VAL A 43 14.29 6.24 17.36
N ARG A 44 14.22 7.56 17.09
CA ARG A 44 12.97 8.32 17.17
C ARG A 44 12.88 9.37 16.07
N PHE A 45 11.72 9.43 15.43
CA PHE A 45 11.27 10.55 14.60
C PHE A 45 10.07 11.22 15.25
N ASP A 46 9.99 12.55 15.16
CA ASP A 46 8.84 13.30 15.67
C ASP A 46 7.69 13.27 14.65
N VAL A 47 8.02 13.10 13.36
CA VAL A 47 7.06 12.84 12.27
C VAL A 47 7.74 12.12 11.11
N VAL A 48 7.01 11.24 10.46
CA VAL A 48 7.40 10.60 9.20
C VAL A 48 6.41 11.02 8.13
N ALA A 49 6.88 11.61 7.04
CA ALA A 49 6.08 11.87 5.84
C ALA A 49 6.47 10.85 4.77
N ALA A 50 5.52 10.06 4.29
CA ALA A 50 5.77 9.03 3.29
C ALA A 50 4.84 9.21 2.08
N ASP A 51 5.37 9.06 0.87
CA ASP A 51 4.52 8.90 -0.30
C ASP A 51 3.70 7.63 -0.16
N LEU A 52 2.39 7.71 -0.39
CA LEU A 52 1.54 6.52 -0.33
C LEU A 52 1.94 5.49 -1.38
N ILE A 53 2.26 5.95 -2.59
CA ILE A 53 2.85 5.14 -3.67
C ILE A 53 4.15 5.80 -4.10
N PHE A 54 5.23 5.01 -4.14
CA PHE A 54 6.52 5.44 -4.68
C PHE A 54 6.46 5.39 -6.20
N ASN A 55 6.13 6.52 -6.81
CA ASN A 55 5.93 6.64 -8.26
C ASN A 55 7.27 6.73 -9.02
N ARG A 56 8.04 5.65 -8.98
CA ARG A 56 9.29 5.45 -9.70
C ARG A 56 9.35 4.00 -10.20
N ALA A 57 9.62 3.79 -11.46
CA ALA A 57 9.46 2.51 -12.14
C ALA A 57 10.19 1.32 -11.47
N ASP A 58 11.36 1.57 -10.87
CA ASP A 58 12.15 0.56 -10.16
C ASP A 58 11.67 0.29 -8.72
N LEU A 59 10.82 1.15 -8.16
CA LEU A 59 10.33 1.05 -6.79
C LEU A 59 8.84 0.72 -6.68
N GLU A 60 8.06 1.06 -7.70
CA GLU A 60 6.60 1.04 -7.63
C GLU A 60 5.98 -0.33 -7.25
N TRP A 61 6.74 -1.42 -7.46
CA TRP A 61 6.33 -2.78 -7.13
C TRP A 61 7.00 -3.32 -5.85
N THR A 62 8.02 -2.63 -5.34
CA THR A 62 8.88 -3.14 -4.28
C THR A 62 8.76 -2.42 -2.95
N PHE A 63 8.28 -1.17 -2.95
CA PHE A 63 8.21 -0.34 -1.75
C PHE A 63 7.16 0.76 -1.86
N ASP A 64 6.41 1.02 -0.79
CA ASP A 64 5.37 2.05 -0.71
C ASP A 64 5.21 2.60 0.72
N GLY A 65 4.28 3.54 0.92
CA GLY A 65 4.04 4.16 2.22
C GLY A 65 3.53 3.20 3.29
N LEU A 66 2.84 2.12 2.89
CA LEU A 66 2.39 1.10 3.84
C LEU A 66 3.57 0.22 4.29
N ASP A 67 4.56 -0.03 3.42
CA ASP A 67 5.83 -0.68 3.83
C ASP A 67 6.61 0.18 4.84
N VAL A 68 6.56 1.52 4.70
CA VAL A 68 7.20 2.45 5.67
C VAL A 68 6.59 2.24 7.05
N ILE A 69 5.26 2.20 7.15
CA ILE A 69 4.56 1.99 8.41
C ILE A 69 4.91 0.62 9.02
N ASP A 70 4.84 -0.44 8.20
CA ASP A 70 5.16 -1.79 8.66
C ASP A 70 6.65 -1.93 9.04
N GLY A 71 7.55 -1.25 8.33
CA GLY A 71 8.97 -1.20 8.65
C GLY A 71 9.26 -0.51 9.98
N LEU A 72 8.62 0.62 10.26
CA LEU A 72 8.71 1.30 11.56
C LEU A 72 8.24 0.37 12.69
N ARG A 73 7.09 -0.28 12.50
CA ARG A 73 6.54 -1.22 13.48
C ARG A 73 7.47 -2.41 13.73
N LYS A 74 7.99 -3.04 12.66
CA LYS A 74 8.92 -4.18 12.74
C LYS A 74 10.24 -3.79 13.45
N ALA A 75 10.69 -2.54 13.27
CA ALA A 75 11.87 -2.00 13.95
C ALA A 75 11.57 -1.48 15.37
N ASN A 76 10.34 -1.65 15.86
CA ASN A 76 9.88 -1.11 17.14
C ASN A 76 10.13 0.41 17.27
N ARG A 77 9.81 1.15 16.20
CA ARG A 77 9.91 2.61 16.12
C ARG A 77 8.50 3.20 16.17
N THR A 78 8.21 3.99 17.19
CA THR A 78 6.97 4.76 17.28
C THR A 78 7.19 6.15 16.70
N ALA A 79 6.60 6.41 15.56
CA ALA A 79 6.57 7.73 14.95
C ALA A 79 5.21 7.93 14.28
N PRO A 80 4.59 9.12 14.42
CA PRO A 80 3.37 9.42 13.69
C PRO A 80 3.67 9.51 12.19
N VAL A 81 2.88 8.81 11.37
CA VAL A 81 3.07 8.75 9.92
C VAL A 81 2.00 9.57 9.21
N LEU A 82 2.43 10.50 8.38
CA LEU A 82 1.63 11.19 7.38
C LEU A 82 1.85 10.54 6.02
N LEU A 83 0.76 10.17 5.35
CA LEU A 83 0.81 9.66 3.99
C LEU A 83 0.48 10.76 2.99
N ALA A 84 1.35 10.94 1.99
CA ALA A 84 1.15 11.91 0.91
C ALA A 84 0.60 11.20 -0.33
N THR A 85 -0.55 11.67 -0.85
CA THR A 85 -1.23 11.11 -2.01
C THR A 85 -1.14 12.04 -3.22
N GLN A 86 -1.19 11.47 -4.40
CA GLN A 86 -1.32 12.23 -5.65
C GLN A 86 -2.77 12.38 -6.11
N GLY A 87 -3.71 11.64 -5.49
CA GLY A 87 -5.13 11.67 -5.83
C GLY A 87 -5.48 10.78 -7.04
N HIS A 88 -4.63 9.83 -7.40
CA HIS A 88 -4.92 8.90 -8.48
C HIS A 88 -5.81 7.74 -8.01
N SER A 89 -6.67 7.24 -8.90
CA SER A 89 -7.57 6.11 -8.61
C SER A 89 -6.83 4.83 -8.17
N MET A 90 -5.61 4.62 -8.64
CA MET A 90 -4.76 3.49 -8.23
C MET A 90 -4.31 3.53 -6.76
N GLU A 91 -4.48 4.67 -6.08
CA GLU A 91 -4.17 4.83 -4.66
C GLU A 91 -5.35 4.43 -3.75
N GLU A 92 -6.56 4.24 -4.31
CA GLU A 92 -7.78 4.04 -3.52
C GLU A 92 -7.71 2.86 -2.55
N ASP A 93 -7.16 1.71 -2.97
CA ASP A 93 -7.05 0.54 -2.11
C ASP A 93 -6.00 0.72 -1.00
N HIS A 94 -4.88 1.40 -1.30
CA HIS A 94 -3.88 1.78 -0.29
C HIS A 94 -4.47 2.76 0.72
N LEU A 95 -5.23 3.75 0.26
CA LEU A 95 -5.94 4.70 1.12
C LEU A 95 -7.00 4.02 1.99
N ALA A 96 -7.72 3.05 1.43
CA ALA A 96 -8.72 2.29 2.18
C ALA A 96 -8.08 1.51 3.33
N GLU A 97 -6.90 0.90 3.13
CA GLU A 97 -6.12 0.28 4.22
C GLU A 97 -5.61 1.34 5.20
N ALA A 98 -4.98 2.40 4.70
CA ALA A 98 -4.41 3.45 5.53
C ALA A 98 -5.43 4.06 6.52
N ARG A 99 -6.67 4.25 6.09
CA ARG A 99 -7.76 4.75 6.94
C ARG A 99 -8.19 3.80 8.06
N LEU A 100 -7.94 2.51 7.89
CA LEU A 100 -8.25 1.47 8.89
C LEU A 100 -7.10 1.25 9.88
N ARG A 101 -5.95 1.90 9.64
CA ARG A 101 -4.75 1.73 10.46
C ARG A 101 -4.66 2.82 11.52
N ASN A 102 -4.45 2.41 12.77
CA ASN A 102 -4.28 3.32 13.91
C ASN A 102 -2.89 4.00 13.94
N ASP A 103 -1.92 3.48 13.21
CA ASP A 103 -0.56 3.99 13.11
C ASP A 103 -0.40 5.07 12.01
N VAL A 104 -1.48 5.42 11.28
CA VAL A 104 -1.55 6.54 10.35
C VAL A 104 -2.09 7.77 11.08
N ALA A 105 -1.25 8.80 11.20
CA ALA A 105 -1.61 10.07 11.84
C ALA A 105 -2.44 10.99 10.95
N GLY A 106 -2.31 10.83 9.62
CA GLY A 106 -3.08 11.61 8.66
C GLY A 106 -2.71 11.32 7.20
N VAL A 107 -3.51 11.88 6.30
CA VAL A 107 -3.30 11.83 4.85
C VAL A 107 -3.34 13.25 4.31
N VAL A 108 -2.40 13.60 3.43
CA VAL A 108 -2.30 14.91 2.78
C VAL A 108 -2.27 14.72 1.27
N ALA A 109 -3.05 15.48 0.53
CA ALA A 109 -2.95 15.48 -0.92
C ALA A 109 -1.78 16.38 -1.36
N LYS A 110 -0.90 15.87 -2.24
CA LYS A 110 0.20 16.68 -2.78
C LYS A 110 -0.29 17.90 -3.57
N ALA A 111 -1.49 17.81 -4.12
CA ALA A 111 -2.16 18.91 -4.80
C ALA A 111 -2.46 20.10 -3.89
N ASP A 112 -2.55 19.89 -2.56
CA ASP A 112 -2.78 20.96 -1.57
C ASP A 112 -1.52 21.82 -1.35
N GLY A 113 -0.40 21.40 -1.91
CA GLY A 113 0.87 22.12 -1.94
C GLY A 113 1.70 22.00 -0.67
N PHE A 114 2.89 22.60 -0.73
CA PHE A 114 3.90 22.50 0.33
C PHE A 114 3.43 23.00 1.70
N GLN A 115 2.67 24.11 1.73
CA GLN A 115 2.22 24.70 3.00
C GLN A 115 1.27 23.77 3.76
N ALA A 116 0.38 23.10 3.05
CA ALA A 116 -0.52 22.10 3.65
C ALA A 116 0.27 20.94 4.26
N LEU A 117 1.26 20.39 3.54
CA LEU A 117 2.13 19.34 4.04
C LEU A 117 2.90 19.79 5.29
N ALA A 118 3.53 20.98 5.26
CA ALA A 118 4.30 21.48 6.38
C ALA A 118 3.44 21.74 7.62
N THR A 119 2.22 22.28 7.43
CA THR A 119 1.26 22.47 8.53
C THR A 119 0.82 21.12 9.11
N ALA A 120 0.51 20.15 8.27
CA ALA A 120 0.16 18.79 8.68
C ALA A 120 1.28 18.15 9.50
N MET A 121 2.53 18.24 9.04
CA MET A 121 3.69 17.72 9.76
C MET A 121 3.85 18.34 11.14
N GLN A 122 3.67 19.65 11.26
CA GLN A 122 3.74 20.36 12.53
C GLN A 122 2.61 19.92 13.48
N THR A 123 1.38 19.83 12.99
CA THR A 123 0.21 19.37 13.74
C THR A 123 0.44 17.98 14.31
N VAL A 124 0.89 17.07 13.48
CA VAL A 124 1.13 15.67 13.84
C VAL A 124 2.33 15.52 14.79
N ALA A 125 3.40 16.28 14.59
CA ALA A 125 4.56 16.31 15.49
C ALA A 125 4.21 16.81 16.90
N LEU A 126 3.16 17.62 17.02
CA LEU A 126 2.60 18.07 18.32
C LEU A 126 1.64 17.03 18.95
N GLY A 127 1.52 15.85 18.37
CA GLY A 127 0.64 14.79 18.87
C GLY A 127 -0.84 14.98 18.54
N GLN A 128 -1.17 15.88 17.62
CA GLN A 128 -2.54 16.10 17.16
C GLN A 128 -2.78 15.29 15.87
N PRO A 129 -3.57 14.20 15.93
CA PRO A 129 -3.85 13.43 14.72
C PRO A 129 -4.70 14.24 13.74
N MET A 130 -4.31 14.24 12.49
CA MET A 130 -5.16 14.75 11.42
C MET A 130 -6.14 13.65 11.03
N ARG A 131 -7.40 13.81 11.44
CA ARG A 131 -8.45 12.93 10.92
C ARG A 131 -8.55 13.15 9.42
N ALA A 132 -8.20 12.12 8.65
CA ALA A 132 -8.55 12.10 7.24
C ALA A 132 -10.07 12.30 7.13
N PRO A 133 -10.57 13.12 6.19
CA PRO A 133 -11.99 13.17 5.92
C PRO A 133 -12.45 11.74 5.66
N VAL A 134 -13.38 11.25 6.48
CA VAL A 134 -14.02 9.95 6.26
C VAL A 134 -15.00 10.13 5.08
N THR A 135 -14.45 10.31 3.90
CA THR A 135 -15.20 10.07 2.68
C THR A 135 -15.30 8.54 2.57
N GLY A 136 -16.32 8.00 3.23
CA GLY A 136 -16.56 6.57 3.25
C GLY A 136 -16.73 6.07 1.83
N SER A 137 -15.73 5.38 1.33
CA SER A 137 -15.93 4.51 0.18
C SER A 137 -16.96 3.47 0.63
N SER A 138 -18.10 3.40 -0.06
CA SER A 138 -19.10 2.34 0.16
C SER A 138 -18.58 0.97 -0.27
N ARG A 139 -17.36 0.93 -0.83
CA ARG A 139 -16.74 -0.28 -1.35
C ARG A 139 -16.05 -1.07 -0.23
N PRO A 140 -16.23 -2.39 -0.15
CA PRO A 140 -15.45 -3.23 0.75
C PRO A 140 -13.94 -3.06 0.52
N SER A 141 -13.18 -2.79 1.58
CA SER A 141 -11.73 -2.66 1.50
C SER A 141 -11.09 -4.03 1.21
N LEU A 142 -10.15 -4.07 0.25
CA LEU A 142 -9.38 -5.30 -0.02
C LEU A 142 -8.59 -5.74 1.23
N PHE A 143 -8.11 -4.80 2.04
CA PHE A 143 -7.44 -5.11 3.30
C PHE A 143 -8.29 -5.98 4.21
N THR A 144 -9.57 -5.64 4.41
CA THR A 144 -10.48 -6.43 5.26
C THR A 144 -10.87 -7.76 4.61
N GLN A 145 -11.01 -7.78 3.29
CA GLN A 145 -11.41 -8.97 2.55
C GLN A 145 -10.28 -10.00 2.43
N PHE A 146 -9.03 -9.59 2.47
CA PHE A 146 -7.88 -10.48 2.41
C PHE A 146 -7.51 -11.09 3.76
N GLN A 147 -8.30 -10.86 4.80
CA GLN A 147 -8.09 -11.44 6.12
C GLN A 147 -8.73 -12.83 6.27
N GLY A 148 -8.23 -13.60 7.25
CA GLY A 148 -8.70 -14.94 7.51
C GLY A 148 -8.30 -15.93 6.41
N ARG A 149 -8.50 -17.24 6.67
CA ARG A 149 -7.99 -18.31 5.79
C ARG A 149 -8.45 -18.20 4.33
N LYS A 150 -9.74 -17.90 4.10
CA LYS A 150 -10.28 -17.77 2.73
C LYS A 150 -9.77 -16.50 2.05
N GLY A 151 -9.71 -15.38 2.78
CA GLY A 151 -9.22 -14.11 2.28
C GLY A 151 -7.75 -14.16 1.91
N ILE A 152 -6.91 -14.77 2.76
CA ILE A 152 -5.48 -14.98 2.47
C ILE A 152 -5.29 -15.83 1.21
N THR A 153 -6.07 -16.93 1.06
CA THR A 153 -5.99 -17.75 -0.16
C THR A 153 -6.37 -16.94 -1.40
N ALA A 154 -7.42 -16.11 -1.31
CA ALA A 154 -7.84 -15.24 -2.41
C ALA A 154 -6.79 -14.18 -2.73
N ALA A 155 -6.17 -13.56 -1.72
CA ALA A 155 -5.10 -12.58 -1.89
C ALA A 155 -3.87 -13.18 -2.56
N ARG A 156 -3.43 -14.39 -2.15
CA ARG A 156 -2.31 -15.10 -2.78
C ARG A 156 -2.59 -15.40 -4.25
N MET A 157 -3.81 -15.87 -4.56
CA MET A 157 -4.21 -16.13 -5.94
C MET A 157 -4.26 -14.84 -6.76
N ALA A 158 -4.87 -13.78 -6.20
CA ALA A 158 -4.88 -12.46 -6.84
C ALA A 158 -3.45 -11.93 -7.04
N GLY A 159 -2.54 -12.17 -6.08
CA GLY A 159 -1.12 -11.82 -6.17
C GLY A 159 -0.40 -12.51 -7.32
N ALA A 160 -0.57 -13.83 -7.47
CA ALA A 160 0.00 -14.60 -8.57
C ALA A 160 -0.50 -14.12 -9.95
N ILE A 161 -1.78 -13.76 -10.05
CA ILE A 161 -2.36 -13.18 -11.28
C ILE A 161 -1.79 -11.76 -11.51
N ALA A 162 -1.81 -10.91 -10.48
CA ALA A 162 -1.40 -9.51 -10.57
C ALA A 162 0.08 -9.33 -10.90
N SER A 163 0.94 -10.25 -10.47
CA SER A 163 2.37 -10.29 -10.79
C SER A 163 2.69 -10.92 -12.15
N GLY A 164 1.68 -11.47 -12.86
CA GLY A 164 1.87 -12.15 -14.14
C GLY A 164 2.36 -13.59 -14.04
N ASN A 165 2.47 -14.16 -12.83
CA ASN A 165 2.97 -15.51 -12.61
C ASN A 165 1.92 -16.61 -12.87
N ALA A 166 0.69 -16.24 -13.15
CA ALA A 166 -0.39 -17.17 -13.47
C ALA A 166 -1.17 -16.69 -14.69
N ALA A 167 -1.02 -17.37 -15.81
CA ALA A 167 -1.74 -17.08 -17.04
C ALA A 167 -3.10 -17.82 -17.13
N ASP A 168 -3.24 -18.93 -16.39
CA ASP A 168 -4.43 -19.75 -16.37
C ASP A 168 -4.64 -20.43 -15.00
N ASN A 169 -5.73 -21.20 -14.85
CA ASN A 169 -6.06 -21.83 -13.57
C ASN A 169 -5.12 -23.00 -13.22
N ALA A 170 -4.42 -23.60 -14.17
CA ALA A 170 -3.47 -24.68 -13.90
C ALA A 170 -2.19 -24.07 -13.30
N THR A 171 -1.63 -23.05 -13.94
CA THR A 171 -0.49 -22.29 -13.41
C THR A 171 -0.83 -21.60 -12.09
N LEU A 172 -2.04 -21.03 -11.97
CA LEU A 172 -2.50 -20.44 -10.72
C LEU A 172 -2.53 -21.44 -9.57
N ALA A 173 -3.03 -22.64 -9.81
CA ALA A 173 -3.07 -23.70 -8.81
C ALA A 173 -1.65 -24.14 -8.40
N ALA A 174 -0.73 -24.28 -9.35
CA ALA A 174 0.66 -24.64 -9.10
C ALA A 174 1.39 -23.58 -8.27
N VAL A 175 1.36 -22.31 -8.73
CA VAL A 175 2.02 -21.17 -8.05
C VAL A 175 1.51 -21.00 -6.61
N THR A 176 0.21 -21.10 -6.41
CA THR A 176 -0.39 -20.89 -5.08
C THR A 176 -0.44 -22.13 -4.21
N LYS A 177 0.02 -23.28 -4.75
CA LYS A 177 0.05 -24.59 -4.07
C LYS A 177 -1.32 -25.05 -3.60
N VAL A 178 -2.34 -24.87 -4.45
CA VAL A 178 -3.71 -25.34 -4.22
C VAL A 178 -4.15 -26.28 -5.34
N SER A 179 -5.28 -26.99 -5.15
CA SER A 179 -5.85 -27.76 -6.26
C SER A 179 -6.52 -26.85 -7.29
N ILE A 180 -6.61 -27.29 -8.55
CA ILE A 180 -7.35 -26.56 -9.61
C ILE A 180 -8.80 -26.30 -9.20
N ASN A 181 -9.44 -27.26 -8.52
CA ASN A 181 -10.79 -27.08 -8.00
C ASN A 181 -10.86 -25.96 -6.95
N THR A 182 -9.83 -25.82 -6.11
CA THR A 182 -9.75 -24.71 -5.15
C THR A 182 -9.55 -23.40 -5.87
N ALA A 183 -8.67 -23.33 -6.88
CA ALA A 183 -8.46 -22.15 -7.68
C ALA A 183 -9.77 -21.67 -8.33
N ASN A 184 -10.50 -22.58 -8.99
CA ASN A 184 -11.80 -22.27 -9.58
C ASN A 184 -12.82 -21.78 -8.54
N LYS A 185 -12.95 -22.46 -7.39
CA LYS A 185 -13.88 -22.07 -6.33
C LYS A 185 -13.56 -20.70 -5.74
N VAL A 186 -12.28 -20.36 -5.53
CA VAL A 186 -11.89 -19.06 -4.99
C VAL A 186 -12.18 -17.96 -6.00
N ALA A 187 -11.85 -18.18 -7.28
CA ALA A 187 -12.15 -17.21 -8.33
C ALA A 187 -13.66 -16.91 -8.43
N THR A 188 -14.51 -17.97 -8.44
CA THR A 188 -15.95 -17.81 -8.62
C THR A 188 -16.71 -17.44 -7.34
N ASN A 189 -16.33 -18.01 -6.20
CA ASN A 189 -17.11 -17.92 -4.96
C ASN A 189 -16.54 -16.90 -3.96
N TYR A 190 -15.37 -16.31 -4.24
CA TYR A 190 -14.77 -15.29 -3.38
C TYR A 190 -14.42 -14.02 -4.15
N ILE A 191 -13.51 -14.10 -5.15
CA ILE A 191 -13.08 -12.90 -5.89
C ILE A 191 -14.25 -12.32 -6.70
N GLY A 192 -15.03 -13.14 -7.37
CA GLY A 192 -16.19 -12.68 -8.15
C GLY A 192 -17.23 -11.93 -7.34
N PRO A 193 -17.74 -12.48 -6.23
CA PRO A 193 -18.62 -11.74 -5.32
C PRO A 193 -18.00 -10.45 -4.79
N LEU A 194 -16.69 -10.44 -4.50
CA LEU A 194 -15.98 -9.23 -4.09
C LEU A 194 -15.99 -8.15 -5.17
N MET A 195 -15.72 -8.51 -6.44
CA MET A 195 -15.78 -7.59 -7.57
C MET A 195 -17.16 -6.95 -7.70
N ARG A 196 -18.24 -7.73 -7.51
CA ARG A 196 -19.63 -7.23 -7.53
C ARG A 196 -19.93 -6.34 -6.34
N ALA A 197 -19.57 -6.75 -5.14
CA ALA A 197 -19.76 -5.95 -3.92
C ALA A 197 -19.04 -4.60 -3.96
N ARG A 198 -17.99 -4.50 -4.78
CA ARG A 198 -17.24 -3.25 -5.03
C ARG A 198 -17.80 -2.44 -6.22
N ASN A 199 -18.86 -2.91 -6.87
CA ASN A 199 -19.41 -2.34 -8.11
C ASN A 199 -18.38 -2.26 -9.26
N GLU A 200 -17.45 -3.22 -9.31
CA GLU A 200 -16.37 -3.30 -10.31
C GLU A 200 -16.62 -4.40 -11.35
N HIS A 201 -17.78 -5.06 -11.27
CA HIS A 201 -18.27 -6.02 -12.27
C HIS A 201 -19.79 -5.94 -12.36
N ASP A 202 -20.31 -5.79 -13.59
CA ASP A 202 -21.75 -5.75 -13.83
C ASP A 202 -22.38 -7.11 -13.48
N GLU A 203 -23.41 -7.09 -12.62
CA GLU A 203 -24.11 -8.29 -12.17
C GLU A 203 -24.79 -9.06 -13.31
N ARG A 204 -25.14 -8.35 -14.40
CA ARG A 204 -25.78 -8.93 -15.58
C ARG A 204 -24.80 -9.71 -16.46
N LEU A 205 -23.50 -9.48 -16.30
CA LEU A 205 -22.48 -10.17 -17.06
C LEU A 205 -22.03 -11.44 -16.36
N PRO A 206 -21.75 -12.53 -17.12
CA PRO A 206 -21.22 -13.74 -16.54
C PRO A 206 -19.82 -13.49 -15.97
N LEU A 207 -19.58 -14.04 -14.79
CA LEU A 207 -18.25 -14.02 -14.19
C LEU A 207 -17.38 -15.03 -14.92
N THR A 208 -16.37 -14.55 -15.63
CA THR A 208 -15.43 -15.38 -16.40
C THR A 208 -14.02 -15.28 -15.82
N GLN A 209 -13.17 -16.27 -16.11
CA GLN A 209 -11.76 -16.21 -15.74
C GLN A 209 -11.07 -14.94 -16.27
N PRO A 210 -11.21 -14.54 -17.54
CA PRO A 210 -10.62 -13.28 -18.02
C PRO A 210 -11.09 -12.05 -17.25
N SER A 211 -12.35 -12.00 -16.79
CA SER A 211 -12.83 -10.86 -16.00
C SER A 211 -12.15 -10.78 -14.63
N VAL A 212 -11.91 -11.93 -13.98
CA VAL A 212 -11.19 -12.01 -12.71
C VAL A 212 -9.72 -11.60 -12.89
N TYR A 213 -9.08 -12.10 -13.94
CA TYR A 213 -7.66 -11.79 -14.24
C TYR A 213 -7.48 -10.30 -14.55
N ARG A 214 -8.37 -9.73 -15.36
CA ARG A 214 -8.36 -8.29 -15.64
C ARG A 214 -8.55 -7.47 -14.36
N TRP A 215 -9.47 -7.87 -13.48
CA TRP A 215 -9.71 -7.18 -12.23
C TRP A 215 -8.47 -7.23 -11.32
N CYS A 216 -7.82 -8.38 -11.18
CA CYS A 216 -6.56 -8.47 -10.44
C CYS A 216 -5.47 -7.54 -11.02
N GLY A 217 -5.41 -7.41 -12.35
CA GLY A 217 -4.49 -6.48 -13.02
C GLY A 217 -4.79 -5.01 -12.72
N LEU A 218 -6.07 -4.62 -12.64
CA LEU A 218 -6.47 -3.25 -12.28
C LEU A 218 -6.09 -2.88 -10.83
N HIS A 219 -6.07 -3.85 -9.93
CA HIS A 219 -5.70 -3.68 -8.52
C HIS A 219 -4.28 -4.14 -8.20
N ALA A 220 -3.46 -4.41 -9.23
CA ALA A 220 -2.19 -5.10 -9.08
C ALA A 220 -1.24 -4.42 -8.09
N ARG A 221 -1.15 -3.09 -8.11
CA ARG A 221 -0.25 -2.35 -7.20
C ARG A 221 -0.56 -2.65 -5.74
N TYR A 222 -1.83 -2.58 -5.37
CA TYR A 222 -2.23 -2.87 -3.99
C TYR A 222 -2.08 -4.34 -3.65
N ILE A 223 -2.53 -5.24 -4.53
CA ILE A 223 -2.49 -6.68 -4.30
C ILE A 223 -1.05 -7.17 -4.10
N VAL A 224 -0.12 -6.74 -4.97
CA VAL A 224 1.30 -7.07 -4.86
C VAL A 224 1.89 -6.50 -3.56
N SER A 225 1.58 -5.23 -3.24
CA SER A 225 1.99 -4.61 -1.98
C SER A 225 1.47 -5.40 -0.77
N TRP A 226 0.20 -5.79 -0.78
CA TRP A 226 -0.39 -6.58 0.29
C TRP A 226 0.32 -7.93 0.46
N CYS A 227 0.53 -8.68 -0.62
CA CYS A 227 1.22 -9.98 -0.58
C CYS A 227 2.64 -9.84 -0.01
N ARG A 228 3.40 -8.84 -0.48
CA ARG A 228 4.76 -8.56 -0.01
C ARG A 228 4.80 -8.27 1.49
N ARG A 229 3.86 -7.47 2.01
CA ARG A 229 3.82 -7.05 3.42
C ARG A 229 3.33 -8.14 4.37
N HIS A 230 2.58 -9.13 3.86
CA HIS A 230 2.00 -10.22 4.63
C HIS A 230 2.72 -11.57 4.42
N ASP A 231 4.00 -11.53 4.05
CA ASP A 231 4.87 -12.69 3.89
C ASP A 231 4.38 -13.69 2.81
N HIS A 232 3.78 -13.18 1.74
CA HIS A 232 3.31 -13.94 0.58
C HIS A 232 4.08 -13.58 -0.70
N SER A 233 5.37 -13.24 -0.58
CA SER A 233 6.23 -12.93 -1.74
C SER A 233 6.47 -14.16 -2.62
N ASP A 234 6.27 -15.36 -2.10
CA ASP A 234 6.41 -16.63 -2.84
C ASP A 234 5.51 -16.71 -4.08
N VAL A 235 4.36 -16.02 -4.10
CA VAL A 235 3.48 -15.98 -5.28
C VAL A 235 3.81 -14.85 -6.26
N LEU A 236 4.72 -13.94 -5.87
CA LEU A 236 5.13 -12.79 -6.67
C LEU A 236 6.42 -13.04 -7.46
N GLU A 237 7.19 -14.06 -7.10
CA GLU A 237 8.43 -14.42 -7.76
C GLU A 237 8.13 -15.32 -8.98
N PRO A 238 8.81 -15.09 -10.12
CA PRO A 238 8.69 -16.01 -11.25
C PRO A 238 9.14 -17.41 -10.83
N HIS A 239 8.30 -18.40 -11.03
CA HIS A 239 8.74 -19.79 -10.93
C HIS A 239 9.66 -20.08 -12.12
N LEU A 240 10.97 -20.15 -11.85
CA LEU A 240 11.95 -20.69 -12.78
C LEU A 240 11.73 -22.20 -12.81
N ASP A 241 11.12 -22.70 -13.89
CA ASP A 241 11.05 -24.13 -14.21
C ASP A 241 12.45 -24.65 -14.59
#